data_1844daef168fea4b990fa5f87c5be3f0
#
_entry.id   1844daef168fea4b990fa5f87c5be3f0
#
_cell.length_a   1.000
_cell.length_b   1.000
_cell.length_c   1.000
_cell.angle_alpha   90.00
_cell.angle_beta   90.00
_cell.angle_gamma   90.00
#
_symmetry.space_group_name_H-M   'P 1'
#
loop_
_entity.id
_entity.type
_entity.pdbx_description
1 polymer ?
#
loop_
_entity_poly.entity_id
_entity_poly.type
_entity_poly.pdbx_seq_one_letter_code
_entity_poly.pdbx_strand_id
1 'polypeptide(L)'
;MKRDIMETNIISELTTFIEHAPTAFHAVAELKEILKQEGFAELKESEKWKIKPGKRYYVTRNNSSIIAVKAGKELDNYSFHVTASHSDSPAFKLKENAQIEVAKKYTVLNTEGYGGMICQTWFDRPLSLAGRVMVKNGERIETRLVKVDRDLLMIPSLAIHMDRKVNEGRAVNKQIDMLPILSGSVKEQGEVRSLVAEELGLKDTDIYGMDLFLYNRMGAVRWGSDREFIGCPRLDDLQCAFTSIKGFLAAENEQNINVYACFDNEEVGSGTKQGAASTFLYDVLWRMNKALGKNEEEFYRAVAGSFMLSCDNAHAVHPNYSQKTDATNCVYMNDGIVIKSHAGQKYTSDAVSVAVFRMICEKAGVPLQYFANRSDEAGGSTLGNIAMTQVSMNTVDIGLPQLAMHSAYETAGVKDTEYMVKAVETFYASHIQADSDGNYQIYQ
;
A
#
# COMPACT_ATOMS: atom_id res chain seq x y z
N MET A 1 -10.64 -13.70 25.99
CA MET A 1 -11.51 -12.52 26.22
C MET A 1 -10.80 -11.19 26.00
N LYS A 2 -9.75 -10.76 26.75
CA LYS A 2 -9.03 -9.49 26.43
C LYS A 2 -8.32 -9.53 25.07
N ARG A 3 -7.68 -10.65 24.72
CA ARG A 3 -7.00 -10.84 23.43
C ARG A 3 -8.01 -10.84 22.27
N ASP A 4 -9.13 -11.52 22.42
CA ASP A 4 -10.19 -11.58 21.38
C ASP A 4 -10.84 -10.20 21.13
N ILE A 5 -10.94 -9.37 22.17
CA ILE A 5 -11.45 -7.99 22.06
C ILE A 5 -10.45 -7.10 21.32
N MET A 6 -9.15 -7.20 21.61
CA MET A 6 -8.09 -6.44 20.96
C MET A 6 -7.95 -6.82 19.47
N GLU A 7 -7.91 -8.12 19.17
CA GLU A 7 -7.89 -8.67 17.82
C GLU A 7 -9.11 -8.25 16.99
N THR A 8 -10.30 -8.23 17.60
CA THR A 8 -11.52 -7.77 16.93
C THR A 8 -11.47 -6.28 16.64
N ASN A 9 -10.85 -5.48 17.51
CA ASN A 9 -10.73 -4.03 17.32
C ASN A 9 -9.77 -3.69 16.18
N ILE A 10 -8.57 -4.28 16.14
CA ILE A 10 -7.57 -3.98 15.11
C ILE A 10 -8.05 -4.36 13.71
N ILE A 11 -8.78 -5.47 13.57
CA ILE A 11 -9.37 -5.88 12.29
C ILE A 11 -10.49 -4.92 11.87
N SER A 12 -11.33 -4.46 12.79
CA SER A 12 -12.34 -3.45 12.49
C SER A 12 -11.71 -2.14 12.01
N GLU A 13 -10.64 -1.69 12.65
CA GLU A 13 -9.90 -0.49 12.24
C GLU A 13 -9.26 -0.68 10.85
N LEU A 14 -8.62 -1.82 10.59
CA LEU A 14 -8.06 -2.17 9.29
C LEU A 14 -9.12 -2.12 8.19
N THR A 15 -10.24 -2.79 8.40
CA THR A 15 -11.30 -2.88 7.39
C THR A 15 -11.93 -1.52 7.12
N THR A 16 -12.13 -0.70 8.16
CA THR A 16 -12.59 0.68 8.03
C THR A 16 -11.60 1.52 7.21
N PHE A 17 -10.30 1.41 7.50
CA PHE A 17 -9.26 2.10 6.73
C PHE A 17 -9.30 1.72 5.24
N ILE A 18 -9.40 0.41 4.94
CA ILE A 18 -9.47 -0.07 3.55
C ILE A 18 -10.76 0.40 2.85
N GLU A 19 -11.90 0.40 3.53
CA GLU A 19 -13.18 0.87 2.98
C GLU A 19 -13.15 2.38 2.66
N HIS A 20 -12.44 3.16 3.45
CA HIS A 20 -12.21 4.60 3.19
C HIS A 20 -11.16 4.86 2.11
N ALA A 21 -10.34 3.87 1.77
CA ALA A 21 -9.21 3.98 0.85
C ALA A 21 -9.44 3.27 -0.50
N PRO A 22 -10.45 3.64 -1.33
CA PRO A 22 -10.69 2.98 -2.61
C PRO A 22 -9.60 3.23 -3.66
N THR A 23 -8.74 4.21 -3.48
CA THR A 23 -7.59 4.53 -4.35
C THR A 23 -6.41 5.03 -3.53
N ALA A 24 -5.21 5.09 -4.10
CA ALA A 24 -4.01 5.64 -3.47
C ALA A 24 -4.22 7.06 -2.92
N PHE A 25 -5.01 7.90 -3.62
CA PHE A 25 -5.32 9.25 -3.15
C PHE A 25 -6.13 9.25 -1.85
N HIS A 26 -7.09 8.34 -1.74
CA HIS A 26 -7.90 8.18 -0.53
C HIS A 26 -7.10 7.54 0.60
N ALA A 27 -6.24 6.56 0.31
CA ALA A 27 -5.35 5.96 1.31
C ALA A 27 -4.47 7.02 1.97
N VAL A 28 -3.85 7.89 1.17
CA VAL A 28 -3.05 9.00 1.70
C VAL A 28 -3.89 10.03 2.44
N ALA A 29 -5.12 10.30 2.01
CA ALA A 29 -6.03 11.19 2.73
C ALA A 29 -6.37 10.65 4.12
N GLU A 30 -6.69 9.36 4.25
CA GLU A 30 -6.93 8.68 5.54
C GLU A 30 -5.67 8.70 6.42
N LEU A 31 -4.50 8.39 5.87
CA LEU A 31 -3.23 8.47 6.60
C LEU A 31 -2.94 9.90 7.11
N LYS A 32 -3.25 10.92 6.31
CA LYS A 32 -3.14 12.32 6.74
C LYS A 32 -4.06 12.64 7.93
N GLU A 33 -5.30 12.18 7.88
CA GLU A 33 -6.24 12.43 8.99
C GLU A 33 -5.80 11.71 10.27
N ILE A 34 -5.34 10.46 10.18
CA ILE A 34 -4.75 9.73 11.31
C ILE A 34 -3.57 10.53 11.90
N LEU A 35 -2.62 10.96 11.06
CA LEU A 35 -1.45 11.71 11.52
C LEU A 35 -1.80 13.06 12.12
N LYS A 36 -2.79 13.79 11.58
CA LYS A 36 -3.26 15.04 12.16
C LYS A 36 -3.87 14.85 13.55
N GLN A 37 -4.70 13.81 13.71
CA GLN A 37 -5.28 13.47 15.02
C GLN A 37 -4.22 13.14 16.05
N GLU A 38 -3.10 12.55 15.62
CA GLU A 38 -1.92 12.25 16.45
C GLU A 38 -0.95 13.44 16.60
N GLY A 39 -1.34 14.63 16.16
CA GLY A 39 -0.60 15.88 16.37
C GLY A 39 0.63 16.07 15.48
N PHE A 40 0.71 15.40 14.34
CA PHE A 40 1.78 15.62 13.36
C PHE A 40 1.56 16.94 12.60
N ALA A 41 2.62 17.71 12.42
CA ALA A 41 2.61 18.93 11.63
C ALA A 41 2.89 18.63 10.14
N GLU A 42 2.06 19.18 9.25
CA GLU A 42 2.27 19.07 7.80
C GLU A 42 3.45 19.92 7.35
N LEU A 43 4.34 19.32 6.56
CA LEU A 43 5.43 20.01 5.86
C LEU A 43 5.10 20.09 4.37
N LYS A 44 5.40 21.24 3.76
CA LYS A 44 5.27 21.38 2.30
C LYS A 44 6.62 21.31 1.64
N GLU A 45 6.75 20.56 0.55
CA GLU A 45 8.01 20.42 -0.17
C GLU A 45 8.53 21.77 -0.73
N SER A 46 7.63 22.70 -1.07
CA SER A 46 7.94 24.02 -1.58
C SER A 46 8.40 25.04 -0.52
N GLU A 47 8.28 24.69 0.78
CA GLU A 47 8.62 25.57 1.88
C GLU A 47 9.94 25.20 2.57
N LYS A 48 10.55 26.15 3.28
CA LYS A 48 11.69 25.88 4.16
C LYS A 48 11.21 25.16 5.41
N TRP A 49 11.77 24.00 5.68
CA TRP A 49 11.42 23.23 6.87
C TRP A 49 12.08 23.76 8.14
N LYS A 50 11.32 23.74 9.24
CA LYS A 50 11.78 24.06 10.58
C LYS A 50 11.50 22.85 11.48
N ILE A 51 12.49 22.00 11.63
CA ILE A 51 12.40 20.76 12.39
C ILE A 51 12.99 20.97 13.78
N LYS A 52 12.34 20.36 14.78
CA LYS A 52 12.83 20.36 16.17
C LYS A 52 12.89 18.93 16.69
N PRO A 53 13.92 18.57 17.48
CA PRO A 53 13.95 17.32 18.22
C PRO A 53 12.68 17.11 19.05
N GLY A 54 12.22 15.86 19.19
CA GLY A 54 11.01 15.49 19.92
C GLY A 54 9.69 15.87 19.24
N LYS A 55 9.72 16.29 17.96
CA LYS A 55 8.51 16.69 17.21
C LYS A 55 8.19 15.72 16.09
N ARG A 56 6.93 15.79 15.62
CA ARG A 56 6.33 14.86 14.67
C ARG A 56 5.88 15.63 13.43
N TYR A 57 6.18 15.11 12.24
CA TYR A 57 5.93 15.78 10.97
C TYR A 57 5.46 14.78 9.91
N TYR A 58 4.76 15.27 8.90
CA TYR A 58 4.52 14.50 7.68
C TYR A 58 4.59 15.39 6.44
N VAL A 59 4.86 14.78 5.30
CA VAL A 59 4.89 15.42 3.99
C VAL A 59 4.26 14.48 2.96
N THR A 60 3.55 15.05 1.98
CA THR A 60 2.93 14.29 0.88
C THR A 60 3.52 14.69 -0.45
N ARG A 61 3.56 13.75 -1.39
CA ARG A 61 3.90 14.00 -2.79
C ARG A 61 2.79 13.47 -3.68
N ASN A 62 2.33 14.28 -4.64
CA ASN A 62 1.23 13.96 -5.55
C ASN A 62 -0.12 13.64 -4.89
N ASN A 63 -0.30 13.85 -3.60
CA ASN A 63 -1.44 13.40 -2.77
C ASN A 63 -1.69 11.88 -2.83
N SER A 64 -0.71 11.09 -3.26
CA SER A 64 -0.80 9.64 -3.37
C SER A 64 0.36 8.91 -2.68
N SER A 65 1.37 9.66 -2.20
CA SER A 65 2.44 9.14 -1.33
C SER A 65 2.62 10.04 -0.13
N ILE A 66 3.02 9.45 1.00
CA ILE A 66 3.19 10.15 2.27
C ILE A 66 4.40 9.61 3.02
N ILE A 67 5.16 10.52 3.64
CA ILE A 67 6.23 10.17 4.59
C ILE A 67 5.95 10.91 5.90
N ALA A 68 5.86 10.16 7.00
CA ALA A 68 5.73 10.71 8.35
C ALA A 68 7.00 10.45 9.15
N VAL A 69 7.35 11.38 10.04
CA VAL A 69 8.60 11.36 10.79
C VAL A 69 8.36 11.69 12.24
N LYS A 70 8.90 10.90 13.15
CA LYS A 70 9.09 11.22 14.56
C LYS A 70 10.58 11.47 14.80
N ALA A 71 10.96 12.70 15.12
CA ALA A 71 12.35 13.02 15.49
C ALA A 71 12.54 12.76 16.98
N GLY A 72 13.50 11.94 17.36
CA GLY A 72 13.90 11.74 18.75
C GLY A 72 14.40 13.05 19.38
N LYS A 73 14.64 13.04 20.70
CA LYS A 73 15.15 14.21 21.42
C LYS A 73 16.67 14.24 21.50
N GLU A 74 17.30 13.06 21.51
CA GLU A 74 18.75 12.84 21.69
C GLU A 74 19.35 12.33 20.36
N LEU A 75 19.67 13.25 19.46
CA LEU A 75 20.07 12.94 18.09
C LEU A 75 21.58 13.12 17.82
N ASP A 76 22.45 12.86 18.81
CA ASP A 76 23.90 12.99 18.63
C ASP A 76 24.47 11.91 17.69
N ASN A 77 24.02 10.66 17.84
CA ASN A 77 24.36 9.52 16.99
C ASN A 77 23.09 8.82 16.49
N TYR A 78 22.24 9.54 15.81
CA TYR A 78 20.98 9.02 15.33
C TYR A 78 21.11 8.15 14.07
N SER A 79 20.14 7.31 13.85
CA SER A 79 19.89 6.61 12.58
C SER A 79 18.43 6.79 12.16
N PHE A 80 18.12 6.40 10.93
CA PHE A 80 16.73 6.35 10.44
C PHE A 80 16.20 4.94 10.58
N HIS A 81 15.09 4.77 11.29
CA HIS A 81 14.31 3.54 11.29
C HIS A 81 13.12 3.74 10.36
N VAL A 82 13.09 2.99 9.27
CA VAL A 82 12.14 3.21 8.19
C VAL A 82 11.22 2.01 8.02
N THR A 83 9.90 2.21 7.91
CA THR A 83 9.01 1.25 7.24
C THR A 83 8.60 1.83 5.91
N ALA A 84 8.54 0.99 4.89
CA ALA A 84 8.09 1.36 3.56
C ALA A 84 7.03 0.37 3.07
N SER A 85 5.88 0.89 2.62
CA SER A 85 4.73 0.19 2.08
C SER A 85 4.18 0.94 0.88
N HIS A 86 3.10 0.47 0.23
CA HIS A 86 2.49 1.21 -0.86
C HIS A 86 0.99 1.47 -0.68
N SER A 87 0.50 2.49 -1.38
CA SER A 87 -0.87 3.01 -1.27
C SER A 87 -1.78 2.56 -2.41
N ASP A 88 -1.20 2.14 -3.53
CA ASP A 88 -1.89 1.71 -4.73
C ASP A 88 -2.23 0.21 -4.68
N SER A 89 -3.11 -0.22 -5.57
CA SER A 89 -3.51 -1.62 -5.75
C SER A 89 -3.97 -1.82 -7.20
N PRO A 90 -3.91 -3.03 -7.76
CA PRO A 90 -4.35 -3.28 -9.12
C PRO A 90 -5.82 -2.92 -9.32
N ALA A 91 -6.09 -2.15 -10.37
CA ALA A 91 -7.42 -1.65 -10.68
C ALA A 91 -7.59 -1.35 -12.18
N PHE A 92 -8.77 -0.88 -12.57
CA PHE A 92 -9.01 -0.33 -13.91
C PHE A 92 -9.14 1.18 -13.83
N LYS A 93 -8.28 1.90 -14.57
CA LYS A 93 -8.32 3.36 -14.70
C LYS A 93 -9.21 3.77 -15.86
N LEU A 94 -10.04 4.79 -15.70
CA LEU A 94 -10.76 5.40 -16.81
C LEU A 94 -9.80 6.15 -17.72
N LYS A 95 -9.99 5.98 -19.04
CA LYS A 95 -9.33 6.81 -20.04
C LYS A 95 -10.00 8.18 -20.11
N GLU A 96 -9.31 9.19 -20.60
CA GLU A 96 -9.84 10.58 -20.65
C GLU A 96 -11.18 10.66 -21.39
N ASN A 97 -11.30 10.05 -22.58
CA ASN A 97 -12.54 9.91 -23.32
C ASN A 97 -13.15 8.53 -22.99
N ALA A 98 -13.84 8.46 -21.85
CA ALA A 98 -14.22 7.18 -21.26
C ALA A 98 -15.49 6.55 -21.85
N GLN A 99 -16.35 7.29 -22.52
CA GLN A 99 -17.66 6.78 -22.91
C GLN A 99 -17.64 6.15 -24.30
N ILE A 100 -18.20 4.95 -24.41
CA ILE A 100 -18.38 4.20 -25.65
C ILE A 100 -19.86 3.84 -25.80
N GLU A 101 -20.45 4.18 -26.93
CA GLU A 101 -21.77 3.68 -27.31
C GLU A 101 -21.66 2.25 -27.87
N VAL A 102 -22.49 1.34 -27.37
CA VAL A 102 -22.56 -0.03 -27.86
C VAL A 102 -23.97 -0.35 -28.32
N ALA A 103 -24.10 -0.89 -29.56
CA ALA A 103 -25.32 -1.35 -30.18
C ALA A 103 -26.44 -0.28 -30.22
N LYS A 104 -26.13 1.00 -30.23
CA LYS A 104 -27.05 2.12 -30.13
C LYS A 104 -28.03 2.04 -28.95
N LYS A 105 -27.59 1.37 -27.87
CA LYS A 105 -28.44 1.06 -26.72
C LYS A 105 -27.75 1.25 -25.40
N TYR A 106 -26.48 0.89 -25.29
CA TYR A 106 -25.74 0.92 -24.01
C TYR A 106 -24.66 1.99 -24.05
N THR A 107 -24.34 2.51 -22.87
CA THR A 107 -23.08 3.23 -22.61
C THR A 107 -22.20 2.38 -21.75
N VAL A 108 -20.98 2.08 -22.22
CA VAL A 108 -19.93 1.42 -21.44
C VAL A 108 -18.75 2.37 -21.26
N LEU A 109 -17.90 2.08 -20.28
CA LEU A 109 -16.72 2.90 -20.01
C LEU A 109 -15.45 2.25 -20.58
N ASN A 110 -14.62 3.06 -21.22
CA ASN A 110 -13.32 2.69 -21.72
C ASN A 110 -12.31 2.78 -20.60
N THR A 111 -11.76 1.64 -20.23
CA THR A 111 -10.80 1.51 -19.14
C THR A 111 -9.46 0.95 -19.62
N GLU A 112 -8.42 1.13 -18.84
CA GLU A 112 -7.15 0.44 -18.99
C GLU A 112 -6.72 -0.19 -17.66
N GLY A 113 -6.02 -1.30 -17.72
CA GLY A 113 -5.52 -1.98 -16.52
C GLY A 113 -4.37 -1.21 -15.90
N TYR A 114 -4.46 -0.98 -14.60
CA TYR A 114 -3.41 -0.46 -13.73
C TYR A 114 -2.89 -1.61 -12.87
N GLY A 115 -1.62 -1.99 -13.05
CA GLY A 115 -1.03 -3.16 -12.40
C GLY A 115 -1.43 -4.50 -13.00
N GLY A 116 -1.11 -5.56 -12.27
CA GLY A 116 -1.25 -6.96 -12.68
C GLY A 116 -2.46 -7.68 -12.09
N MET A 117 -3.72 -7.20 -12.31
CA MET A 117 -4.92 -7.77 -11.71
C MET A 117 -5.31 -9.14 -12.28
N ILE A 118 -5.99 -9.96 -11.46
CA ILE A 118 -6.72 -11.16 -11.89
C ILE A 118 -8.05 -10.71 -12.49
N CYS A 119 -8.10 -10.51 -13.81
CA CYS A 119 -9.26 -9.92 -14.51
C CYS A 119 -10.59 -10.65 -14.22
N GLN A 120 -10.58 -11.97 -14.13
CA GLN A 120 -11.78 -12.77 -13.89
C GLN A 120 -12.49 -12.43 -12.58
N THR A 121 -11.78 -11.93 -11.58
CA THR A 121 -12.36 -11.58 -10.29
C THR A 121 -13.13 -10.25 -10.31
N TRP A 122 -13.05 -9.50 -11.40
CA TRP A 122 -13.75 -8.24 -11.59
C TRP A 122 -15.13 -8.37 -12.25
N PHE A 123 -15.43 -9.54 -12.83
CA PHE A 123 -16.74 -9.82 -13.40
C PHE A 123 -17.82 -9.97 -12.33
N ASP A 124 -19.06 -9.61 -12.69
CA ASP A 124 -20.30 -9.85 -11.94
C ASP A 124 -20.31 -9.28 -10.51
N ARG A 125 -19.55 -8.21 -10.29
CA ARG A 125 -19.45 -7.53 -9.00
C ARG A 125 -20.00 -6.12 -9.06
N PRO A 126 -20.64 -5.62 -7.98
CA PRO A 126 -20.98 -4.21 -7.89
C PRO A 126 -19.68 -3.38 -7.84
N LEU A 127 -19.54 -2.49 -8.82
CA LEU A 127 -18.38 -1.59 -8.95
C LEU A 127 -18.86 -0.14 -8.90
N SER A 128 -17.93 0.76 -8.58
CA SER A 128 -18.14 2.19 -8.67
C SER A 128 -16.85 2.92 -9.04
N LEU A 129 -16.88 4.26 -9.02
CA LEU A 129 -15.79 5.14 -9.38
C LEU A 129 -15.27 5.88 -8.14
N ALA A 130 -13.95 5.95 -8.01
CA ALA A 130 -13.27 6.81 -7.06
C ALA A 130 -11.97 7.34 -7.65
N GLY A 131 -11.48 8.45 -7.09
CA GLY A 131 -10.22 9.04 -7.54
C GLY A 131 -10.09 10.49 -7.13
N ARG A 132 -9.35 11.23 -7.93
CA ARG A 132 -9.22 12.67 -7.76
C ARG A 132 -9.65 13.42 -9.01
N VAL A 133 -10.09 14.64 -8.81
CA VAL A 133 -10.37 15.61 -9.87
C VAL A 133 -9.60 16.90 -9.60
N MET A 134 -9.19 17.54 -10.70
CA MET A 134 -8.54 18.84 -10.68
C MET A 134 -9.59 19.89 -11.00
N VAL A 135 -9.90 20.74 -10.05
CA VAL A 135 -10.95 21.74 -10.13
C VAL A 135 -10.35 23.13 -10.32
N LYS A 136 -10.83 23.86 -11.33
CA LYS A 136 -10.49 25.27 -11.50
C LYS A 136 -11.27 26.13 -10.51
N ASN A 137 -10.56 26.93 -9.74
CA ASN A 137 -11.11 27.91 -8.84
C ASN A 137 -10.40 29.26 -9.05
N GLY A 138 -10.95 30.10 -9.91
CA GLY A 138 -10.31 31.33 -10.38
C GLY A 138 -9.00 31.03 -11.10
N GLU A 139 -7.89 31.54 -10.60
CA GLU A 139 -6.52 31.31 -11.10
C GLU A 139 -5.83 30.09 -10.45
N ARG A 140 -6.57 29.29 -9.66
CA ARG A 140 -6.03 28.12 -8.96
C ARG A 140 -6.57 26.84 -9.54
N ILE A 141 -5.75 25.80 -9.47
CA ILE A 141 -6.18 24.42 -9.66
C ILE A 141 -6.14 23.73 -8.30
N GLU A 142 -7.25 23.17 -7.88
CA GLU A 142 -7.41 22.47 -6.60
C GLU A 142 -7.69 20.99 -6.81
N THR A 143 -7.07 20.15 -6.00
CA THR A 143 -7.40 18.72 -5.96
C THR A 143 -8.63 18.49 -5.09
N ARG A 144 -9.60 17.74 -5.60
CA ARG A 144 -10.75 17.20 -4.87
C ARG A 144 -10.78 15.69 -5.00
N LEU A 145 -11.04 14.98 -3.92
CA LEU A 145 -11.29 13.55 -3.97
C LEU A 145 -12.76 13.30 -4.25
N VAL A 146 -13.04 12.27 -5.03
CA VAL A 146 -14.37 11.79 -5.32
C VAL A 146 -14.46 10.29 -5.08
N LYS A 147 -15.52 9.87 -4.38
CA LYS A 147 -15.93 8.49 -4.20
C LYS A 147 -17.44 8.43 -4.45
N VAL A 148 -17.83 7.83 -5.57
CA VAL A 148 -19.25 7.62 -5.86
C VAL A 148 -19.73 6.44 -5.02
N ASP A 149 -20.43 6.73 -3.92
CA ASP A 149 -20.80 5.74 -2.92
C ASP A 149 -22.14 5.06 -3.20
N ARG A 150 -22.28 4.50 -4.40
CA ARG A 150 -23.41 3.66 -4.84
C ARG A 150 -22.94 2.62 -5.84
N ASP A 151 -23.72 1.56 -6.04
CA ASP A 151 -23.50 0.57 -7.08
C ASP A 151 -23.78 1.22 -8.44
N LEU A 152 -22.71 1.56 -9.15
CA LEU A 152 -22.78 2.36 -10.37
C LEU A 152 -22.53 1.55 -11.63
N LEU A 153 -21.63 0.58 -11.56
CA LEU A 153 -21.05 -0.11 -12.70
C LEU A 153 -21.04 -1.62 -12.50
N MET A 154 -21.03 -2.36 -13.59
CA MET A 154 -20.79 -3.79 -13.59
C MET A 154 -20.09 -4.22 -14.88
N ILE A 155 -19.19 -5.19 -14.79
CA ILE A 155 -18.62 -5.90 -15.94
C ILE A 155 -19.27 -7.27 -15.97
N PRO A 156 -20.32 -7.49 -16.78
CA PRO A 156 -21.04 -8.75 -16.81
C PRO A 156 -20.25 -9.84 -17.55
N SER A 157 -20.25 -11.05 -17.04
CA SER A 157 -19.77 -12.22 -17.75
C SER A 157 -20.60 -12.51 -18.99
N LEU A 158 -19.96 -13.04 -20.02
CA LEU A 158 -20.68 -13.62 -21.15
C LEU A 158 -21.41 -14.90 -20.71
N ALA A 159 -22.68 -15.03 -21.08
CA ALA A 159 -23.45 -16.20 -20.70
C ALA A 159 -22.80 -17.51 -21.21
N ILE A 160 -22.82 -18.55 -20.38
CA ILE A 160 -22.22 -19.86 -20.71
C ILE A 160 -22.69 -20.42 -22.07
N HIS A 161 -23.90 -20.09 -22.50
CA HIS A 161 -24.45 -20.53 -23.80
C HIS A 161 -23.75 -19.88 -25.01
N MET A 162 -23.10 -18.73 -24.79
CA MET A 162 -22.36 -17.98 -25.82
C MET A 162 -20.86 -18.28 -25.76
N ASP A 163 -20.36 -18.85 -24.66
CA ASP A 163 -18.97 -19.26 -24.47
C ASP A 163 -18.90 -20.56 -23.67
N ARG A 164 -19.19 -21.68 -24.34
CA ARG A 164 -19.27 -23.00 -23.68
C ARG A 164 -17.94 -23.53 -23.16
N LYS A 165 -16.83 -22.93 -23.61
CA LYS A 165 -15.46 -23.30 -23.22
C LYS A 165 -14.85 -22.41 -22.15
N VAL A 166 -15.62 -21.47 -21.59
CA VAL A 166 -15.12 -20.52 -20.58
C VAL A 166 -14.38 -21.21 -19.42
N ASN A 167 -14.85 -22.38 -18.99
CA ASN A 167 -14.24 -23.16 -17.91
C ASN A 167 -13.01 -24.01 -18.34
N GLU A 168 -12.71 -24.08 -19.63
CA GLU A 168 -11.53 -24.77 -20.17
C GLU A 168 -10.32 -23.83 -20.28
N GLY A 169 -10.50 -22.53 -19.98
CA GLY A 169 -9.48 -21.50 -20.04
C GLY A 169 -9.76 -20.47 -21.15
N ARG A 170 -10.20 -19.28 -20.74
CA ARG A 170 -10.38 -18.13 -21.62
C ARG A 170 -9.37 -17.04 -21.30
N ALA A 171 -8.60 -16.62 -22.31
CA ALA A 171 -7.78 -15.42 -22.19
C ALA A 171 -8.68 -14.17 -22.18
N VAL A 172 -8.63 -13.40 -21.12
CA VAL A 172 -9.40 -12.14 -21.01
C VAL A 172 -8.65 -11.03 -21.74
N ASN A 173 -9.32 -10.39 -22.69
CA ASN A 173 -8.82 -9.20 -23.38
C ASN A 173 -9.35 -7.94 -22.69
N LYS A 174 -8.45 -7.18 -22.04
CA LYS A 174 -8.82 -5.98 -21.27
C LYS A 174 -9.57 -4.93 -22.12
N GLN A 175 -9.25 -4.80 -23.42
CA GLN A 175 -9.88 -3.83 -24.32
C GLN A 175 -11.31 -4.22 -24.74
N ILE A 176 -11.64 -5.50 -24.70
CA ILE A 176 -12.93 -6.03 -25.18
C ILE A 176 -13.81 -6.47 -24.00
N ASP A 177 -13.22 -7.25 -23.08
CA ASP A 177 -13.98 -7.95 -22.05
C ASP A 177 -14.18 -7.11 -20.77
N MET A 178 -13.32 -6.11 -20.52
CA MET A 178 -13.28 -5.37 -19.25
C MET A 178 -13.88 -3.97 -19.33
N LEU A 179 -14.89 -3.79 -20.17
CA LEU A 179 -15.61 -2.52 -20.31
C LEU A 179 -16.87 -2.52 -19.42
N PRO A 180 -16.89 -1.78 -18.29
CA PRO A 180 -18.05 -1.78 -17.41
C PRO A 180 -19.24 -1.04 -18.04
N ILE A 181 -20.45 -1.58 -17.86
CA ILE A 181 -21.69 -0.93 -18.25
C ILE A 181 -21.98 0.21 -17.27
N LEU A 182 -22.18 1.40 -17.81
CA LEU A 182 -22.65 2.58 -17.08
C LEU A 182 -24.16 2.75 -17.19
N SER A 183 -24.75 2.50 -18.38
CA SER A 183 -26.17 2.75 -18.62
C SER A 183 -26.75 1.80 -19.64
N GLY A 184 -28.05 1.44 -19.48
CA GLY A 184 -28.89 0.78 -20.46
C GLY A 184 -29.46 1.74 -21.53
N SER A 185 -28.99 2.99 -21.60
CA SER A 185 -29.29 3.97 -22.63
C SER A 185 -28.02 4.64 -23.13
N VAL A 186 -28.06 5.16 -24.35
CA VAL A 186 -26.98 5.99 -24.88
C VAL A 186 -26.93 7.31 -24.11
N LYS A 187 -25.78 7.62 -23.54
CA LYS A 187 -25.50 8.85 -22.80
C LYS A 187 -24.68 9.80 -23.67
N GLU A 188 -24.90 11.08 -23.49
CA GLU A 188 -24.09 12.11 -24.15
C GLU A 188 -22.62 12.05 -23.67
N GLN A 189 -21.72 12.53 -24.53
CA GLN A 189 -20.32 12.66 -24.14
C GLN A 189 -20.19 13.65 -22.97
N GLY A 190 -19.39 13.28 -21.93
CA GLY A 190 -19.27 14.08 -20.72
C GLY A 190 -20.12 13.62 -19.53
N GLU A 191 -20.99 12.62 -19.68
CA GLU A 191 -21.82 12.08 -18.59
C GLU A 191 -21.02 11.72 -17.34
N VAL A 192 -19.83 11.10 -17.48
CA VAL A 192 -18.95 10.79 -16.33
C VAL A 192 -18.50 12.06 -15.62
N ARG A 193 -18.15 13.11 -16.38
CA ARG A 193 -17.74 14.40 -15.81
C ARG A 193 -18.90 15.06 -15.09
N SER A 194 -20.10 15.05 -15.68
CA SER A 194 -21.32 15.60 -15.07
C SER A 194 -21.70 14.83 -13.80
N LEU A 195 -21.61 13.50 -13.82
CA LEU A 195 -21.84 12.65 -12.64
C LEU A 195 -20.86 12.99 -11.49
N VAL A 196 -19.59 13.15 -11.81
CA VAL A 196 -18.56 13.52 -10.83
C VAL A 196 -18.78 14.95 -10.32
N ALA A 197 -19.18 15.87 -11.19
CA ALA A 197 -19.51 17.24 -10.81
C ALA A 197 -20.72 17.28 -9.84
N GLU A 198 -21.77 16.51 -10.13
CA GLU A 198 -22.93 16.37 -9.25
C GLU A 198 -22.53 15.82 -7.88
N GLU A 199 -21.73 14.76 -7.83
CA GLU A 199 -21.24 14.15 -6.57
C GLU A 199 -20.46 15.15 -5.69
N LEU A 200 -19.76 16.10 -6.33
CA LEU A 200 -18.96 17.11 -5.65
C LEU A 200 -19.66 18.46 -5.45
N GLY A 201 -20.90 18.60 -5.96
CA GLY A 201 -21.62 19.88 -5.95
C GLY A 201 -20.94 20.97 -6.79
N LEU A 202 -20.33 20.59 -7.91
CA LEU A 202 -19.59 21.45 -8.83
C LEU A 202 -20.30 21.57 -10.19
N LYS A 203 -19.81 22.48 -11.03
CA LYS A 203 -20.12 22.48 -12.45
C LYS A 203 -19.12 21.59 -13.19
N ASP A 204 -19.57 20.86 -14.20
CA ASP A 204 -18.70 20.03 -15.04
C ASP A 204 -17.60 20.85 -15.74
N THR A 205 -17.92 22.11 -16.11
CA THR A 205 -16.97 23.06 -16.70
C THR A 205 -15.80 23.45 -15.78
N ASP A 206 -15.94 23.24 -14.47
CA ASP A 206 -14.91 23.54 -13.50
C ASP A 206 -13.92 22.38 -13.34
N ILE A 207 -14.24 21.19 -13.87
CA ILE A 207 -13.37 20.00 -13.82
C ILE A 207 -12.41 20.01 -15.02
N TYR A 208 -11.11 20.15 -14.73
CA TYR A 208 -10.04 20.27 -15.73
C TYR A 208 -9.24 18.99 -15.96
N GLY A 209 -9.33 18.02 -15.07
CA GLY A 209 -8.68 16.74 -15.19
C GLY A 209 -9.22 15.75 -14.17
N MET A 210 -9.12 14.46 -14.48
CA MET A 210 -9.62 13.39 -13.61
C MET A 210 -8.67 12.19 -13.65
N ASP A 211 -8.32 11.67 -12.49
CA ASP A 211 -7.73 10.34 -12.33
C ASP A 211 -8.73 9.47 -11.59
N LEU A 212 -9.56 8.74 -12.35
CA LEU A 212 -10.64 7.90 -11.82
C LEU A 212 -10.33 6.41 -12.03
N PHE A 213 -10.66 5.63 -11.00
CA PHE A 213 -10.46 4.19 -10.99
C PHE A 213 -11.77 3.49 -10.64
N LEU A 214 -11.95 2.28 -11.18
CA LEU A 214 -12.97 1.37 -10.69
C LEU A 214 -12.56 0.85 -9.31
N TYR A 215 -13.51 0.72 -8.41
CA TYR A 215 -13.30 0.00 -7.16
C TYR A 215 -14.44 -0.98 -6.88
N ASN A 216 -14.09 -2.11 -6.25
CA ASN A 216 -15.05 -3.11 -5.80
C ASN A 216 -15.76 -2.59 -4.56
N ARG A 217 -17.09 -2.63 -4.58
CA ARG A 217 -17.95 -2.14 -3.49
C ARG A 217 -18.26 -3.17 -2.41
N MET A 218 -17.81 -4.40 -2.58
CA MET A 218 -18.01 -5.43 -1.56
C MET A 218 -17.23 -5.04 -0.29
N GLY A 219 -17.94 -4.96 0.83
CA GLY A 219 -17.35 -4.70 2.14
C GLY A 219 -16.47 -5.85 2.63
N ALA A 220 -15.68 -5.60 3.65
CA ALA A 220 -14.86 -6.61 4.30
C ALA A 220 -15.71 -7.62 5.07
N VAL A 221 -15.27 -8.88 5.11
CA VAL A 221 -15.91 -9.94 5.89
C VAL A 221 -14.88 -10.74 6.69
N ARG A 222 -15.27 -11.17 7.89
CA ARG A 222 -14.57 -12.25 8.61
C ARG A 222 -15.28 -13.57 8.31
N TRP A 223 -14.50 -14.58 7.91
CA TRP A 223 -15.03 -15.88 7.50
C TRP A 223 -14.12 -17.03 7.98
N GLY A 224 -14.54 -18.27 7.71
CA GLY A 224 -13.94 -19.49 8.25
C GLY A 224 -14.74 -20.01 9.44
N SER A 225 -14.56 -21.29 9.82
CA SER A 225 -15.28 -21.91 10.93
C SER A 225 -15.04 -21.19 12.27
N ASP A 226 -13.84 -20.66 12.45
CA ASP A 226 -13.41 -19.93 13.65
C ASP A 226 -13.26 -18.42 13.39
N ARG A 227 -13.76 -17.94 12.24
CA ARG A 227 -13.66 -16.54 11.80
C ARG A 227 -12.20 -16.05 11.72
N GLU A 228 -11.32 -16.94 11.34
CA GLU A 228 -9.86 -16.77 11.32
C GLU A 228 -9.32 -16.06 10.07
N PHE A 229 -10.19 -15.82 9.06
CA PHE A 229 -9.82 -15.16 7.81
C PHE A 229 -10.55 -13.83 7.64
N ILE A 230 -9.89 -12.92 6.92
CA ILE A 230 -10.45 -11.66 6.43
C ILE A 230 -10.58 -11.78 4.91
N GLY A 231 -11.77 -11.50 4.37
CA GLY A 231 -11.95 -11.23 2.94
C GLY A 231 -12.13 -9.72 2.75
N CYS A 232 -11.33 -9.11 1.89
CA CYS A 232 -11.34 -7.66 1.68
C CYS A 232 -10.68 -7.32 0.33
N PRO A 233 -11.13 -6.28 -0.40
CA PRO A 233 -10.36 -5.75 -1.52
C PRO A 233 -9.11 -5.00 -1.02
N ARG A 234 -8.03 -4.95 -1.82
CA ARG A 234 -6.82 -4.13 -1.57
C ARG A 234 -6.08 -4.43 -0.25
N LEU A 235 -6.08 -5.70 0.20
CA LEU A 235 -5.22 -6.10 1.31
C LEU A 235 -3.75 -5.89 0.95
N ASP A 236 -3.40 -6.17 -0.28
CA ASP A 236 -2.16 -5.77 -0.92
C ASP A 236 -2.29 -4.33 -1.45
N ASP A 237 -1.59 -3.34 -0.86
CA ASP A 237 -0.71 -3.44 0.32
C ASP A 237 -1.25 -2.59 1.49
N LEU A 238 -2.56 -2.26 1.47
CA LEU A 238 -3.17 -1.44 2.52
C LEU A 238 -3.10 -2.11 3.90
N GLN A 239 -2.96 -3.45 3.98
CA GLN A 239 -2.77 -4.15 5.23
C GLN A 239 -1.39 -3.85 5.83
N CYS A 240 -0.31 -3.87 5.03
CA CYS A 240 1.03 -3.48 5.50
C CYS A 240 1.12 -1.98 5.76
N ALA A 241 0.51 -1.13 4.90
CA ALA A 241 0.45 0.30 5.14
C ALA A 241 -0.22 0.64 6.49
N PHE A 242 -1.36 -0.01 6.78
CA PHE A 242 -2.08 0.16 8.05
C PHE A 242 -1.29 -0.36 9.25
N THR A 243 -0.74 -1.57 9.18
CA THR A 243 -0.01 -2.15 10.30
C THR A 243 1.28 -1.39 10.60
N SER A 244 1.94 -0.88 9.57
CA SER A 244 3.13 -0.04 9.70
C SER A 244 2.81 1.30 10.36
N ILE A 245 1.74 2.01 9.98
CA ILE A 245 1.37 3.26 10.64
C ILE A 245 0.94 3.04 12.09
N LYS A 246 0.24 1.93 12.40
CA LYS A 246 -0.17 1.61 13.78
C LYS A 246 1.03 1.36 14.68
N GLY A 247 1.99 0.54 14.25
CA GLY A 247 3.24 0.30 15.00
C GLY A 247 4.10 1.57 15.12
N PHE A 248 4.18 2.37 14.05
CA PHE A 248 4.86 3.67 14.06
C PHE A 248 4.27 4.63 15.10
N LEU A 249 2.95 4.71 15.20
CA LEU A 249 2.28 5.60 16.15
C LEU A 249 2.45 5.14 17.60
N ALA A 250 2.39 3.83 17.84
CA ALA A 250 2.52 3.25 19.18
C ALA A 250 3.93 3.37 19.77
N ALA A 251 4.97 3.29 18.94
CA ALA A 251 6.35 3.30 19.39
C ALA A 251 6.81 4.69 19.86
N GLU A 252 7.63 4.74 20.92
CA GLU A 252 8.39 5.92 21.33
C GLU A 252 9.90 5.60 21.26
N ASN A 253 10.69 6.57 20.78
CA ASN A 253 12.14 6.46 20.71
C ASN A 253 12.77 7.85 20.78
N GLU A 254 13.73 8.03 21.67
CA GLU A 254 14.37 9.33 21.92
C GLU A 254 15.66 9.52 21.10
N GLN A 255 16.24 8.45 20.56
CA GLN A 255 17.59 8.44 19.97
C GLN A 255 17.61 8.35 18.46
N ASN A 256 16.49 7.98 17.82
CA ASN A 256 16.42 7.77 16.38
C ASN A 256 15.45 8.75 15.71
N ILE A 257 15.50 8.79 14.39
CA ILE A 257 14.47 9.40 13.55
C ILE A 257 13.66 8.26 12.96
N ASN A 258 12.46 8.04 13.52
CA ASN A 258 11.53 7.04 13.01
C ASN A 258 10.77 7.60 11.80
N VAL A 259 10.68 6.81 10.72
CA VAL A 259 10.15 7.22 9.44
C VAL A 259 9.14 6.18 8.93
N TYR A 260 7.91 6.57 8.76
CA TYR A 260 6.89 5.81 8.04
C TYR A 260 6.80 6.33 6.61
N ALA A 261 6.98 5.48 5.62
CA ALA A 261 6.83 5.83 4.20
C ALA A 261 5.75 4.94 3.56
N CYS A 262 4.86 5.56 2.77
CA CYS A 262 3.87 4.87 1.96
C CYS A 262 3.92 5.48 0.55
N PHE A 263 4.39 4.69 -0.42
CA PHE A 263 4.63 5.12 -1.80
C PHE A 263 3.45 4.78 -2.70
N ASP A 264 3.39 5.42 -3.85
CA ASP A 264 2.43 5.13 -4.91
C ASP A 264 3.12 4.45 -6.10
N ASN A 265 2.34 3.85 -6.97
CA ASN A 265 2.77 3.24 -8.23
C ASN A 265 3.71 2.03 -8.08
N GLU A 266 3.68 1.33 -6.97
CA GLU A 266 4.40 0.06 -6.82
C GLU A 266 3.97 -0.93 -7.89
N GLU A 267 2.67 -1.10 -8.08
CA GLU A 267 2.00 -2.02 -8.99
C GLU A 267 2.32 -1.81 -10.49
N VAL A 268 2.97 -0.71 -10.79
CA VAL A 268 3.41 -0.33 -12.15
C VAL A 268 4.91 0.00 -12.21
N GLY A 269 5.68 -0.47 -11.22
CA GLY A 269 7.16 -0.45 -11.22
C GLY A 269 7.80 0.75 -10.56
N SER A 270 7.09 1.51 -9.72
CA SER A 270 7.63 2.61 -8.88
C SER A 270 8.32 3.77 -9.61
N GLY A 271 8.34 3.80 -10.94
CA GLY A 271 9.10 4.73 -11.77
C GLY A 271 8.49 6.13 -11.94
N THR A 272 7.86 6.68 -10.90
CA THR A 272 7.24 8.01 -10.93
C THR A 272 7.83 8.92 -9.86
N LYS A 273 7.50 10.24 -9.90
CA LYS A 273 7.99 11.21 -8.91
C LYS A 273 7.55 10.90 -7.47
N GLN A 274 6.50 10.13 -7.28
CA GLN A 274 5.92 9.71 -6.00
C GLN A 274 6.16 8.23 -5.67
N GLY A 275 6.73 7.44 -6.58
CA GLY A 275 7.06 6.03 -6.35
C GLY A 275 8.37 5.83 -5.59
N ALA A 276 8.64 4.59 -5.18
CA ALA A 276 9.84 4.23 -4.43
C ALA A 276 11.16 4.47 -5.21
N ALA A 277 11.11 4.50 -6.55
CA ALA A 277 12.25 4.84 -7.41
C ALA A 277 12.57 6.35 -7.47
N SER A 278 11.70 7.20 -6.87
CA SER A 278 11.95 8.64 -6.82
C SER A 278 12.92 9.03 -5.71
N THR A 279 13.37 10.28 -5.75
CA THR A 279 14.17 10.85 -4.66
C THR A 279 13.36 11.20 -3.41
N PHE A 280 12.05 10.87 -3.34
CA PHE A 280 11.17 11.35 -2.28
C PHE A 280 11.69 10.98 -0.88
N LEU A 281 12.09 9.73 -0.66
CA LEU A 281 12.66 9.31 0.61
C LEU A 281 13.96 10.05 0.90
N TYR A 282 14.88 10.07 -0.06
CA TYR A 282 16.17 10.79 0.08
C TYR A 282 15.95 12.27 0.40
N ASP A 283 15.09 12.96 -0.36
CA ASP A 283 14.80 14.38 -0.16
C ASP A 283 14.29 14.66 1.26
N VAL A 284 13.41 13.82 1.77
CA VAL A 284 12.87 13.95 3.12
C VAL A 284 13.96 13.75 4.17
N LEU A 285 14.72 12.65 4.10
CA LEU A 285 15.77 12.35 5.06
C LEU A 285 16.86 13.42 5.06
N TRP A 286 17.29 13.85 3.87
CA TRP A 286 18.28 14.92 3.72
C TRP A 286 17.80 16.25 4.30
N ARG A 287 16.56 16.65 3.98
CA ARG A 287 15.96 17.88 4.50
C ARG A 287 15.75 17.84 6.02
N MET A 288 15.41 16.68 6.57
CA MET A 288 15.35 16.47 8.04
C MET A 288 16.73 16.71 8.66
N ASN A 289 17.77 16.07 8.15
CA ASN A 289 19.15 16.23 8.60
C ASN A 289 19.56 17.72 8.60
N LYS A 290 19.39 18.40 7.47
CA LYS A 290 19.75 19.82 7.33
C LYS A 290 18.95 20.73 8.26
N ALA A 291 17.66 20.49 8.43
CA ALA A 291 16.79 21.31 9.29
C ALA A 291 17.06 21.10 10.78
N LEU A 292 17.64 19.95 11.17
CA LEU A 292 18.16 19.66 12.50
C LEU A 292 19.55 20.28 12.76
N GLY A 293 20.14 20.95 11.76
CA GLY A 293 21.46 21.58 11.89
C GLY A 293 22.63 20.62 11.71
N LYS A 294 22.37 19.42 11.23
CA LYS A 294 23.36 18.38 10.98
C LYS A 294 24.06 18.58 9.63
N ASN A 295 25.32 18.21 9.55
CA ASN A 295 26.12 18.31 8.32
C ASN A 295 25.98 17.08 7.41
N GLU A 296 26.71 17.07 6.30
CA GLU A 296 26.63 16.00 5.30
C GLU A 296 27.29 14.70 5.80
N GLU A 297 28.38 14.78 6.53
CA GLU A 297 29.05 13.61 7.11
C GLU A 297 28.15 12.91 8.15
N GLU A 298 27.45 13.70 8.97
CA GLU A 298 26.47 13.16 9.93
C GLU A 298 25.30 12.46 9.21
N PHE A 299 24.88 12.95 8.04
CA PHE A 299 23.87 12.30 7.23
C PHE A 299 24.31 10.92 6.72
N TYR A 300 25.52 10.85 6.12
CA TYR A 300 26.03 9.57 5.61
C TYR A 300 26.25 8.55 6.74
N ARG A 301 26.73 8.99 7.89
CA ARG A 301 26.82 8.14 9.08
C ARG A 301 25.47 7.66 9.55
N ALA A 302 24.48 8.54 9.58
CA ALA A 302 23.11 8.17 9.97
C ALA A 302 22.50 7.15 8.99
N VAL A 303 22.66 7.34 7.68
CA VAL A 303 22.20 6.39 6.65
C VAL A 303 22.90 5.03 6.79
N ALA A 304 24.20 5.00 7.02
CA ALA A 304 24.96 3.77 7.19
C ALA A 304 24.52 2.98 8.43
N GLY A 305 24.07 3.66 9.50
CA GLY A 305 23.49 3.05 10.70
C GLY A 305 21.99 2.76 10.62
N SER A 306 21.34 3.09 9.50
CA SER A 306 19.88 2.99 9.34
C SER A 306 19.44 1.59 8.96
N PHE A 307 18.14 1.32 9.21
CA PHE A 307 17.49 0.07 8.87
C PHE A 307 16.08 0.31 8.31
N MET A 308 15.71 -0.44 7.26
CA MET A 308 14.38 -0.36 6.65
C MET A 308 13.67 -1.71 6.68
N LEU A 309 12.40 -1.68 7.03
CA LEU A 309 11.45 -2.76 6.78
C LEU A 309 10.67 -2.43 5.50
N SER A 310 10.89 -3.18 4.43
CA SER A 310 10.05 -3.14 3.23
C SER A 310 8.87 -4.05 3.48
N CYS A 311 7.70 -3.45 3.71
CA CYS A 311 6.48 -4.12 4.14
C CYS A 311 5.54 -4.22 2.95
N ASP A 312 5.32 -5.44 2.45
CA ASP A 312 4.49 -5.75 1.29
C ASP A 312 4.00 -7.20 1.41
N ASN A 313 2.72 -7.46 1.19
CA ASN A 313 2.13 -8.76 1.46
C ASN A 313 2.81 -9.92 0.71
N ALA A 314 2.65 -11.14 1.20
CA ALA A 314 3.33 -12.34 0.72
C ALA A 314 2.33 -13.42 0.27
N HIS A 315 2.75 -14.28 -0.65
CA HIS A 315 1.91 -15.39 -1.13
C HIS A 315 1.85 -16.52 -0.10
N ALA A 316 0.68 -16.80 0.47
CA ALA A 316 0.45 -17.98 1.27
C ALA A 316 0.31 -19.24 0.41
N VAL A 317 0.57 -20.41 0.99
CA VAL A 317 0.28 -21.70 0.37
C VAL A 317 -1.19 -21.77 0.00
N HIS A 318 -1.47 -21.95 -1.29
CA HIS A 318 -2.85 -22.12 -1.75
C HIS A 318 -3.28 -23.58 -1.57
N PRO A 319 -4.37 -23.87 -0.83
CA PRO A 319 -4.71 -25.26 -0.47
C PRO A 319 -4.96 -26.18 -1.67
N ASN A 320 -5.46 -25.64 -2.77
CA ASN A 320 -5.71 -26.42 -4.00
C ASN A 320 -4.51 -26.45 -4.96
N TYR A 321 -3.44 -25.67 -4.69
CA TYR A 321 -2.26 -25.52 -5.55
C TYR A 321 -0.97 -25.48 -4.73
N SER A 322 -0.87 -26.31 -3.68
CA SER A 322 0.30 -26.35 -2.80
C SER A 322 1.62 -26.62 -3.54
N GLN A 323 1.55 -27.33 -4.67
CA GLN A 323 2.69 -27.59 -5.54
C GLN A 323 3.27 -26.32 -6.22
N LYS A 324 2.58 -25.18 -6.16
CA LYS A 324 3.07 -23.90 -6.67
C LYS A 324 4.00 -23.17 -5.69
N THR A 325 4.15 -23.70 -4.49
CA THR A 325 5.01 -23.14 -3.45
C THR A 325 6.29 -23.97 -3.31
N ASP A 326 7.40 -23.36 -2.88
CA ASP A 326 8.62 -24.08 -2.52
C ASP A 326 8.34 -25.09 -1.40
N ALA A 327 9.02 -26.23 -1.45
CA ALA A 327 8.71 -27.36 -0.56
C ALA A 327 9.05 -27.09 0.93
N THR A 328 9.99 -26.20 1.20
CA THR A 328 10.50 -25.92 2.57
C THR A 328 10.41 -24.46 2.99
N ASN A 329 10.23 -23.54 2.04
CA ASN A 329 10.08 -22.11 2.28
C ASN A 329 8.65 -21.67 1.94
N CYS A 330 7.69 -22.28 2.59
CA CYS A 330 6.26 -22.06 2.41
C CYS A 330 5.64 -21.43 3.66
N VAL A 331 4.65 -20.55 3.45
CA VAL A 331 4.05 -19.74 4.50
C VAL A 331 2.54 -19.87 4.53
N TYR A 332 1.96 -19.70 5.71
CA TYR A 332 0.54 -19.91 5.98
C TYR A 332 -0.07 -18.70 6.68
N MET A 333 -1.33 -18.44 6.41
CA MET A 333 -2.10 -17.40 7.09
C MET A 333 -2.27 -17.75 8.58
N ASN A 334 -2.20 -16.75 9.45
CA ASN A 334 -2.29 -16.83 10.91
C ASN A 334 -1.06 -17.46 11.63
N ASP A 335 0.00 -17.75 10.91
CA ASP A 335 1.22 -18.36 11.44
C ASP A 335 2.38 -17.35 11.59
N GLY A 336 2.13 -16.07 11.35
CA GLY A 336 3.08 -14.99 11.62
C GLY A 336 3.60 -14.24 10.41
N ILE A 337 4.55 -13.36 10.68
CA ILE A 337 5.15 -12.46 9.70
C ILE A 337 6.06 -13.24 8.76
N VAL A 338 6.04 -12.91 7.48
CA VAL A 338 6.84 -13.53 6.45
C VAL A 338 8.09 -12.71 6.18
N ILE A 339 9.28 -13.32 6.23
CA ILE A 339 10.49 -12.78 5.63
C ILE A 339 10.61 -13.33 4.22
N LYS A 340 10.73 -12.46 3.23
CA LYS A 340 10.85 -12.80 1.80
C LYS A 340 12.31 -12.79 1.37
N SER A 341 12.80 -13.87 0.73
CA SER A 341 14.16 -13.99 0.22
C SER A 341 14.19 -14.35 -1.26
N HIS A 342 15.13 -13.78 -2.00
CA HIS A 342 15.32 -14.07 -3.43
C HIS A 342 16.78 -13.93 -3.82
N ALA A 343 17.39 -14.99 -4.38
CA ALA A 343 18.79 -14.99 -4.78
C ALA A 343 19.13 -13.91 -5.83
N GLY A 344 18.17 -13.57 -6.70
CA GLY A 344 18.30 -12.49 -7.69
C GLY A 344 17.99 -11.09 -7.15
N GLN A 345 17.90 -10.92 -5.82
CA GLN A 345 17.67 -9.63 -5.13
C GLN A 345 16.41 -8.88 -5.59
N LYS A 346 15.36 -9.61 -5.99
CA LYS A 346 14.03 -9.03 -6.16
C LYS A 346 13.36 -8.69 -4.82
N TYR A 347 13.79 -9.39 -3.77
CA TYR A 347 13.59 -9.06 -2.36
C TYR A 347 14.96 -8.73 -1.77
N THR A 348 15.02 -7.72 -0.93
CA THR A 348 16.28 -7.14 -0.41
C THR A 348 16.92 -7.94 0.70
N SER A 349 16.19 -8.92 1.27
CA SER A 349 16.64 -9.66 2.46
C SER A 349 17.95 -10.40 2.22
N ASP A 350 18.87 -10.24 3.17
CA ASP A 350 20.10 -10.98 3.28
C ASP A 350 20.27 -11.54 4.70
N ALA A 351 21.36 -12.26 4.98
CA ALA A 351 21.57 -12.89 6.28
C ALA A 351 21.64 -11.87 7.44
N VAL A 352 22.16 -10.67 7.18
CA VAL A 352 22.29 -9.60 8.19
C VAL A 352 20.93 -9.03 8.52
N SER A 353 20.20 -8.60 7.53
CA SER A 353 18.87 -7.97 7.70
C SER A 353 17.86 -8.97 8.29
N VAL A 354 17.91 -10.24 7.86
CA VAL A 354 17.11 -11.32 8.45
C VAL A 354 17.43 -11.53 9.93
N ALA A 355 18.71 -11.54 10.32
CA ALA A 355 19.09 -11.74 11.71
C ALA A 355 18.61 -10.59 12.60
N VAL A 356 18.76 -9.34 12.15
CA VAL A 356 18.26 -8.16 12.87
C VAL A 356 16.73 -8.22 13.05
N PHE A 357 15.97 -8.47 12.00
CA PHE A 357 14.51 -8.53 12.11
C PHE A 357 14.03 -9.73 12.94
N ARG A 358 14.72 -10.87 12.85
CA ARG A 358 14.43 -12.01 13.72
C ARG A 358 14.56 -11.65 15.21
N MET A 359 15.61 -10.94 15.61
CA MET A 359 15.75 -10.45 16.98
C MET A 359 14.63 -9.50 17.40
N ILE A 360 14.17 -8.63 16.48
CA ILE A 360 13.01 -7.75 16.73
C ILE A 360 11.75 -8.59 16.99
N CYS A 361 11.48 -9.61 16.18
CA CYS A 361 10.31 -10.47 16.36
C CYS A 361 10.39 -11.32 17.62
N GLU A 362 11.57 -11.82 17.99
CA GLU A 362 11.80 -12.52 19.27
C GLU A 362 11.47 -11.60 20.45
N LYS A 363 11.92 -10.33 20.43
CA LYS A 363 11.58 -9.32 21.45
C LYS A 363 10.09 -8.99 21.47
N ALA A 364 9.45 -8.90 20.30
CA ALA A 364 8.01 -8.64 20.16
C ALA A 364 7.14 -9.84 20.58
N GLY A 365 7.74 -11.04 20.70
CA GLY A 365 7.02 -12.28 20.97
C GLY A 365 6.08 -12.69 19.84
N VAL A 366 6.46 -12.43 18.56
CA VAL A 366 5.67 -12.74 17.37
C VAL A 366 6.33 -13.84 16.54
N PRO A 367 5.52 -14.74 15.91
CA PRO A 367 6.05 -15.80 15.08
C PRO A 367 6.54 -15.28 13.72
N LEU A 368 7.53 -15.97 13.15
CA LEU A 368 8.11 -15.71 11.84
C LEU A 368 8.01 -16.92 10.93
N GLN A 369 7.85 -16.64 9.66
CA GLN A 369 7.91 -17.60 8.57
C GLN A 369 8.90 -17.13 7.51
N TYR A 370 9.41 -18.06 6.70
CA TYR A 370 10.37 -17.77 5.64
C TYR A 370 9.79 -18.16 4.29
N PHE A 371 9.86 -17.25 3.33
CA PHE A 371 9.36 -17.41 1.98
C PHE A 371 10.48 -17.31 0.96
N ALA A 372 10.49 -18.25 0.04
CA ALA A 372 11.20 -18.17 -1.23
C ALA A 372 10.30 -18.69 -2.35
N ASN A 373 10.43 -18.13 -3.53
CA ASN A 373 9.73 -18.66 -4.71
C ASN A 373 10.26 -20.05 -5.08
N ARG A 374 9.42 -20.88 -5.69
CA ARG A 374 9.93 -22.05 -6.41
C ARG A 374 10.98 -21.61 -7.44
N SER A 375 12.05 -22.37 -7.58
CA SER A 375 13.18 -22.02 -8.46
C SER A 375 12.80 -21.90 -9.94
N ASP A 376 11.68 -22.49 -10.35
CA ASP A 376 11.13 -22.44 -11.72
C ASP A 376 10.04 -21.37 -11.90
N GLU A 377 9.71 -20.59 -10.86
CA GLU A 377 8.76 -19.48 -10.93
C GLU A 377 9.50 -18.14 -10.82
N ALA A 378 9.15 -17.19 -11.68
CA ALA A 378 9.85 -15.90 -11.75
C ALA A 378 9.66 -15.02 -10.50
N GLY A 379 8.54 -15.20 -9.80
CA GLY A 379 8.16 -14.36 -8.66
C GLY A 379 7.95 -12.88 -8.99
N GLY A 380 7.40 -12.15 -8.03
CA GLY A 380 7.30 -10.70 -8.08
C GLY A 380 8.58 -9.99 -7.60
N SER A 381 8.51 -8.69 -7.46
CA SER A 381 9.49 -7.80 -6.83
C SER A 381 8.74 -6.92 -5.83
N THR A 382 9.45 -6.24 -4.96
CA THR A 382 8.87 -5.31 -3.98
C THR A 382 9.48 -3.93 -4.13
N LEU A 383 8.93 -2.97 -3.40
CA LEU A 383 9.44 -1.61 -3.38
C LEU A 383 10.82 -1.48 -2.69
N GLY A 384 11.22 -2.45 -1.86
CA GLY A 384 12.44 -2.39 -1.05
C GLY A 384 13.72 -2.31 -1.87
N ASN A 385 13.88 -3.24 -2.84
CA ASN A 385 15.05 -3.24 -3.71
C ASN A 385 15.14 -1.97 -4.59
N ILE A 386 14.00 -1.34 -4.87
CA ILE A 386 13.92 -0.08 -5.62
C ILE A 386 14.29 1.10 -4.72
N ALA A 387 13.68 1.20 -3.53
CA ALA A 387 13.96 2.29 -2.58
C ALA A 387 15.43 2.33 -2.14
N MET A 388 16.08 1.16 -1.95
CA MET A 388 17.50 1.06 -1.63
C MET A 388 18.41 1.70 -2.68
N THR A 389 18.01 1.76 -3.94
CA THR A 389 18.81 2.44 -4.99
C THR A 389 18.85 3.95 -4.80
N GLN A 390 17.92 4.50 -4.05
CA GLN A 390 17.82 5.93 -3.75
C GLN A 390 18.46 6.28 -2.40
N VAL A 391 18.30 5.41 -1.40
CA VAL A 391 18.93 5.56 -0.08
C VAL A 391 19.44 4.18 0.36
N SER A 392 20.75 3.97 0.22
CA SER A 392 21.39 2.68 0.48
C SER A 392 21.51 2.43 1.97
N MET A 393 20.58 1.65 2.54
CA MET A 393 20.57 1.23 3.93
C MET A 393 20.22 -0.27 4.03
N ASN A 394 20.58 -0.91 5.14
CA ASN A 394 20.20 -2.30 5.37
C ASN A 394 18.67 -2.44 5.37
N THR A 395 18.17 -3.41 4.59
CA THR A 395 16.74 -3.56 4.36
C THR A 395 16.34 -5.04 4.40
N VAL A 396 15.24 -5.34 5.06
CA VAL A 396 14.59 -6.64 5.03
C VAL A 396 13.22 -6.53 4.36
N ASP A 397 12.91 -7.44 3.45
CA ASP A 397 11.56 -7.57 2.89
C ASP A 397 10.71 -8.48 3.76
N ILE A 398 9.63 -7.93 4.27
CA ILE A 398 8.66 -8.63 5.12
C ILE A 398 7.25 -8.44 4.58
N GLY A 399 6.34 -9.32 5.00
CA GLY A 399 4.94 -9.16 4.61
C GLY A 399 3.99 -10.02 5.42
N LEU A 400 2.71 -9.90 5.10
CA LEU A 400 1.66 -10.71 5.69
C LEU A 400 1.18 -11.75 4.66
N PRO A 401 1.01 -13.02 5.06
CA PRO A 401 0.61 -14.06 4.13
C PRO A 401 -0.86 -13.88 3.72
N GLN A 402 -1.10 -13.91 2.41
CA GLN A 402 -2.45 -13.80 1.84
C GLN A 402 -2.67 -14.75 0.67
N LEU A 403 -3.93 -14.99 0.34
CA LEU A 403 -4.38 -15.67 -0.86
C LEU A 403 -5.06 -14.69 -1.81
N ALA A 404 -5.11 -15.06 -3.08
CA ALA A 404 -5.76 -14.30 -4.14
C ALA A 404 -5.20 -12.86 -4.27
N MET A 405 -3.90 -12.66 -4.03
CA MET A 405 -3.22 -11.38 -4.29
C MET A 405 -3.54 -10.88 -5.69
N HIS A 406 -3.82 -9.57 -5.83
CA HIS A 406 -4.27 -8.92 -7.07
C HIS A 406 -5.68 -9.33 -7.58
N SER A 407 -6.44 -10.07 -6.76
CA SER A 407 -7.88 -10.23 -7.00
C SER A 407 -8.64 -8.95 -6.66
N ALA A 408 -9.81 -8.75 -7.27
CA ALA A 408 -10.72 -7.70 -6.81
C ALA A 408 -11.20 -7.92 -5.36
N TYR A 409 -10.95 -9.10 -4.79
CA TYR A 409 -11.29 -9.45 -3.41
C TYR A 409 -10.32 -10.51 -2.88
N GLU A 410 -9.50 -10.16 -1.93
CA GLU A 410 -8.36 -10.93 -1.43
C GLU A 410 -8.67 -11.57 -0.07
N THR A 411 -7.78 -12.43 0.42
CA THR A 411 -7.97 -13.12 1.70
C THR A 411 -6.66 -13.14 2.50
N ALA A 412 -6.72 -12.74 3.78
CA ALA A 412 -5.60 -12.80 4.72
C ALA A 412 -5.99 -13.40 6.07
N GLY A 413 -4.99 -13.68 6.90
CA GLY A 413 -5.18 -14.14 8.28
C GLY A 413 -5.50 -13.01 9.24
N VAL A 414 -6.38 -13.27 10.22
CA VAL A 414 -6.77 -12.29 11.25
C VAL A 414 -5.61 -11.98 12.20
N LYS A 415 -4.85 -13.01 12.65
CA LYS A 415 -3.80 -12.86 13.66
C LYS A 415 -2.57 -12.11 13.14
N ASP A 416 -2.26 -12.25 11.86
CA ASP A 416 -1.04 -11.71 11.27
C ASP A 416 -1.02 -10.18 11.32
N THR A 417 -2.20 -9.53 11.26
CA THR A 417 -2.35 -8.08 11.42
C THR A 417 -1.80 -7.60 12.78
N GLU A 418 -2.19 -8.25 13.87
CA GLU A 418 -1.70 -7.90 15.21
C GLU A 418 -0.20 -8.20 15.36
N TYR A 419 0.27 -9.30 14.79
CA TYR A 419 1.70 -9.64 14.81
C TYR A 419 2.55 -8.57 14.13
N MET A 420 2.14 -8.08 12.96
CA MET A 420 2.87 -7.03 12.25
C MET A 420 2.89 -5.73 13.05
N VAL A 421 1.77 -5.30 13.63
CA VAL A 421 1.75 -4.09 14.47
C VAL A 421 2.74 -4.19 15.62
N LYS A 422 2.79 -5.32 16.34
CA LYS A 422 3.72 -5.54 17.45
C LYS A 422 5.19 -5.54 17.02
N ALA A 423 5.50 -6.20 15.91
CA ALA A 423 6.87 -6.23 15.39
C ALA A 423 7.34 -4.85 14.94
N VAL A 424 6.49 -4.10 14.24
CA VAL A 424 6.80 -2.73 13.79
C VAL A 424 6.92 -1.77 14.97
N GLU A 425 6.06 -1.87 15.99
CA GLU A 425 6.19 -1.10 17.24
C GLU A 425 7.54 -1.38 17.91
N THR A 426 7.90 -2.66 18.07
CA THR A 426 9.17 -3.08 18.67
C THR A 426 10.36 -2.59 17.84
N PHE A 427 10.29 -2.66 16.53
CA PHE A 427 11.30 -2.13 15.62
C PHE A 427 11.56 -0.64 15.86
N TYR A 428 10.51 0.17 15.86
CA TYR A 428 10.63 1.62 16.05
C TYR A 428 11.03 2.02 17.47
N ALA A 429 10.64 1.23 18.47
CA ALA A 429 11.03 1.45 19.86
C ALA A 429 12.48 1.03 20.15
N SER A 430 13.08 0.17 19.33
CA SER A 430 14.46 -0.29 19.50
C SER A 430 15.46 0.75 19.00
N HIS A 431 16.65 0.77 19.59
CA HIS A 431 17.82 1.44 19.03
C HIS A 431 18.73 0.38 18.38
N ILE A 432 18.88 0.46 17.07
CA ILE A 432 19.72 -0.44 16.25
C ILE A 432 21.01 0.30 15.96
N GLN A 433 22.12 -0.20 16.46
CA GLN A 433 23.45 0.40 16.28
C GLN A 433 24.34 -0.56 15.50
N ALA A 434 24.94 -0.07 14.41
CA ALA A 434 25.98 -0.78 13.70
C ALA A 434 27.32 -0.61 14.42
N ASP A 435 27.95 -1.70 14.86
CA ASP A 435 29.29 -1.69 15.44
C ASP A 435 30.36 -1.70 14.36
N SER A 436 30.10 -2.43 13.26
CA SER A 436 30.94 -2.52 12.07
C SER A 436 30.11 -3.10 10.93
N ASP A 437 30.70 -3.21 9.76
CA ASP A 437 30.01 -3.80 8.61
C ASP A 437 29.49 -5.21 8.93
N GLY A 438 28.18 -5.38 8.87
CA GLY A 438 27.48 -6.63 9.16
C GLY A 438 27.30 -6.98 10.64
N ASN A 439 27.73 -6.12 11.58
CA ASN A 439 27.56 -6.38 13.02
C ASN A 439 26.70 -5.30 13.69
N TYR A 440 25.67 -5.73 14.42
CA TYR A 440 24.68 -4.86 15.03
C TYR A 440 24.44 -5.19 16.48
N GLN A 441 24.20 -4.14 17.28
CA GLN A 441 23.62 -4.24 18.61
C GLN A 441 22.20 -3.67 18.60
N ILE A 442 21.28 -4.34 19.32
CA ILE A 442 19.87 -3.93 19.38
C ILE A 442 19.50 -3.73 20.86
N TYR A 443 19.33 -2.46 21.23
CA TYR A 443 18.91 -2.04 22.57
C TYR A 443 17.40 -1.78 22.58
N GLN A 444 16.84 -1.73 23.80
CA GLN A 444 15.50 -1.21 24.05
C GLN A 444 15.55 0.20 24.59
#